data_7f57f616a4f7c2af0104b65c0617edbe
#
_entry.id   7f57f616a4f7c2af0104b65c0617edbe
#
_cell.length_a   1.000
_cell.length_b   1.000
_cell.length_c   1.000
_cell.angle_alpha   90.00
_cell.angle_beta   90.00
_cell.angle_gamma   90.00
#
_symmetry.space_group_name_H-M   'P 1'
#
loop_
_entity.id
_entity.type
_entity.pdbx_description
1 polymer ?
#
loop_
_entity_poly.entity_id
_entity_poly.type
_entity_poly.pdbx_seq_one_letter_code
_entity_poly.pdbx_strand_id
1 'polypeptide(L)'
;MCGDSTSKEAVDILMDGEKADLLLTDPPYGIGIDGQKESKAKNPKHNRKAHEFRGWDNNRPSKETFSLILQYCTEAIIWGGNYFADLLPAKRGWLVWDKGQKGLTMSDGELAWCSLDKPLRIVEVNRGALKGSVHPTQKPLQVIEFCIKQTEGTTIFDPFLGSGTTLIAAEKTKRKCFGMELDPKYCDVIVKRWEDF
;
A
#
# COMPACT_ATOMS: atom_id res chain seq x y z
N MET A 1 -11.83 8.70 -1.95
CA MET A 1 -12.49 9.59 -0.97
C MET A 1 -11.43 10.15 -0.02
N CYS A 2 -11.54 11.45 0.36
CA CYS A 2 -10.76 11.98 1.48
C CYS A 2 -11.48 11.61 2.78
N GLY A 3 -10.81 10.88 3.69
CA GLY A 3 -11.46 10.39 4.91
C GLY A 3 -10.53 9.55 5.79
N ASP A 4 -11.02 9.24 6.99
CA ASP A 4 -10.34 8.41 7.96
C ASP A 4 -10.82 6.95 7.86
N SER A 5 -9.93 6.05 7.47
CA SER A 5 -10.20 4.63 7.31
C SER A 5 -10.39 3.86 8.63
N THR A 6 -10.18 4.52 9.76
CA THR A 6 -10.53 3.98 11.09
C THR A 6 -11.99 4.24 11.47
N SER A 7 -12.68 5.17 10.76
CA SER A 7 -14.10 5.44 10.95
C SER A 7 -14.96 4.48 10.12
N LYS A 8 -15.80 3.71 10.80
CA LYS A 8 -16.76 2.82 10.15
C LYS A 8 -17.71 3.59 9.22
N GLU A 9 -18.19 4.75 9.66
CA GLU A 9 -19.09 5.61 8.90
C GLU A 9 -18.45 6.07 7.58
N ALA A 10 -17.17 6.46 7.62
CA ALA A 10 -16.46 6.88 6.43
C ALA A 10 -16.27 5.71 5.44
N VAL A 11 -15.95 4.52 5.96
CA VAL A 11 -15.82 3.31 5.14
C VAL A 11 -17.17 2.89 4.56
N ASP A 12 -18.28 2.94 5.34
CA ASP A 12 -19.63 2.67 4.85
C ASP A 12 -20.02 3.60 3.70
N ILE A 13 -19.74 4.91 3.82
CA ILE A 13 -20.00 5.88 2.75
C ILE A 13 -19.18 5.56 1.49
N LEU A 14 -17.90 5.23 1.63
CA LEU A 14 -17.06 4.89 0.49
C LEU A 14 -17.55 3.64 -0.22
N MET A 15 -17.88 2.60 0.54
CA MET A 15 -18.26 1.29 0.01
C MET A 15 -19.70 1.24 -0.50
N ASP A 16 -20.58 2.12 -0.01
CA ASP A 16 -22.00 2.24 -0.43
C ASP A 16 -22.72 0.88 -0.50
N GLY A 17 -22.55 0.06 0.52
CA GLY A 17 -23.11 -1.29 0.61
C GLY A 17 -22.40 -2.37 -0.23
N GLU A 18 -21.39 -2.00 -0.99
CA GLU A 18 -20.59 -2.92 -1.77
C GLU A 18 -19.60 -3.70 -0.89
N LYS A 19 -19.17 -4.85 -1.38
CA LYS A 19 -18.07 -5.64 -0.83
C LYS A 19 -17.03 -5.87 -1.93
N ALA A 20 -15.80 -5.46 -1.68
CA ALA A 20 -14.72 -5.64 -2.65
C ALA A 20 -14.27 -7.09 -2.74
N ASP A 21 -13.86 -7.52 -3.93
CA ASP A 21 -13.25 -8.83 -4.13
C ASP A 21 -11.88 -8.90 -3.45
N LEU A 22 -11.12 -7.80 -3.49
CA LEU A 22 -9.75 -7.71 -2.97
C LEU A 22 -9.55 -6.44 -2.13
N LEU A 23 -9.13 -6.61 -0.87
CA LEU A 23 -8.43 -5.58 -0.11
C LEU A 23 -6.95 -5.64 -0.52
N LEU A 24 -6.43 -4.55 -1.10
CA LEU A 24 -5.00 -4.42 -1.44
C LEU A 24 -4.48 -3.11 -0.88
N THR A 25 -3.68 -3.19 0.18
CA THR A 25 -3.35 -2.00 0.96
C THR A 25 -1.95 -2.04 1.57
N ASP A 26 -1.42 -0.86 1.87
CA ASP A 26 -0.11 -0.63 2.49
C ASP A 26 -0.28 0.32 3.70
N PRO A 27 -0.77 -0.20 4.84
CA PRO A 27 -1.03 0.61 6.03
C PRO A 27 0.26 1.19 6.63
N PRO A 28 0.20 2.26 7.43
CA PRO A 28 1.36 2.75 8.18
C PRO A 28 1.90 1.68 9.14
N TYR A 29 3.23 1.55 9.20
CA TYR A 29 3.88 0.50 10.00
C TYR A 29 4.20 0.93 11.43
N GLY A 30 4.07 2.24 11.76
CA GLY A 30 4.42 2.81 13.05
C GLY A 30 5.93 2.82 13.31
N ILE A 31 6.75 2.94 12.27
CA ILE A 31 8.23 2.91 12.36
C ILE A 31 8.86 4.29 12.19
N GLY A 32 8.05 5.35 12.16
CA GLY A 32 8.50 6.74 12.07
C GLY A 32 9.18 7.08 10.74
N ILE A 33 8.71 6.49 9.63
CA ILE A 33 9.25 6.79 8.29
C ILE A 33 8.77 8.14 7.77
N ASP A 34 7.71 8.68 8.37
CA ASP A 34 7.17 10.00 8.06
C ASP A 34 8.14 11.12 8.49
N GLY A 35 8.22 12.18 7.72
CA GLY A 35 9.09 13.33 8.03
C GLY A 35 10.59 13.04 7.88
N GLN A 36 10.99 12.06 7.08
CA GLN A 36 12.40 11.77 6.85
C GLN A 36 13.16 13.01 6.34
N LYS A 37 14.26 13.34 7.01
CA LYS A 37 15.13 14.45 6.62
C LYS A 37 15.88 14.13 5.32
N GLU A 38 16.24 15.19 4.59
CA GLU A 38 17.15 15.05 3.45
C GLU A 38 18.43 14.33 3.91
N SER A 39 18.86 13.33 3.15
CA SER A 39 20.16 12.72 3.35
C SER A 39 20.98 12.78 2.06
N LYS A 40 22.21 13.27 2.18
CA LYS A 40 23.20 13.30 1.08
C LYS A 40 24.12 12.09 1.22
N ALA A 41 24.02 11.16 0.28
CA ALA A 41 24.92 10.02 0.20
C ALA A 41 26.18 10.37 -0.58
N LYS A 42 27.27 9.59 -0.39
CA LYS A 42 28.50 9.73 -1.22
C LYS A 42 28.21 9.63 -2.72
N ASN A 43 27.23 8.83 -3.10
CA ASN A 43 26.72 8.78 -4.48
C ASN A 43 25.41 9.59 -4.57
N PRO A 44 25.36 10.67 -5.40
CA PRO A 44 24.18 11.52 -5.53
C PRO A 44 22.90 10.78 -5.94
N LYS A 45 23.03 9.62 -6.61
CA LYS A 45 21.89 8.75 -6.98
C LYS A 45 21.15 8.17 -5.78
N HIS A 46 21.76 8.19 -4.61
CA HIS A 46 21.20 7.68 -3.35
C HIS A 46 20.73 8.80 -2.41
N ASN A 47 20.75 10.07 -2.86
CA ASN A 47 20.21 11.17 -2.09
C ASN A 47 18.72 10.96 -1.87
N ARG A 48 18.27 11.21 -0.63
CA ARG A 48 16.85 11.22 -0.27
C ARG A 48 16.37 12.65 -0.16
N LYS A 49 15.21 12.93 -0.72
CA LYS A 49 14.51 14.22 -0.51
C LYS A 49 13.91 14.24 0.89
N ALA A 50 13.86 15.43 1.49
CA ALA A 50 13.09 15.63 2.70
C ALA A 50 11.60 15.49 2.38
N HIS A 51 10.85 14.90 3.31
CA HIS A 51 9.39 14.89 3.29
C HIS A 51 8.89 15.63 4.53
N GLU A 52 7.81 16.38 4.38
CA GLU A 52 7.17 17.09 5.48
C GLU A 52 6.61 16.05 6.48
N PHE A 53 6.88 16.26 7.78
CA PHE A 53 6.30 15.42 8.83
C PHE A 53 4.81 15.71 8.95
N ARG A 54 3.97 14.68 8.91
CA ARG A 54 2.50 14.75 8.94
C ARG A 54 1.86 13.86 9.97
N GLY A 55 2.65 13.03 10.66
CA GLY A 55 2.20 12.16 11.74
C GLY A 55 1.47 10.89 11.29
N TRP A 56 1.41 10.59 9.99
CA TRP A 56 0.67 9.43 9.49
C TRP A 56 1.30 8.08 9.86
N ASP A 57 2.61 8.02 10.12
CA ASP A 57 3.32 6.78 10.51
C ASP A 57 3.73 6.78 12.00
N ASN A 58 3.03 7.53 12.85
CA ASN A 58 3.29 7.51 14.31
C ASN A 58 2.81 6.22 14.97
N ASN A 59 1.76 5.61 14.44
CA ASN A 59 1.17 4.39 14.97
C ASN A 59 0.78 3.45 13.84
N ARG A 60 0.86 2.15 14.11
CA ARG A 60 0.26 1.13 13.22
C ARG A 60 -1.24 1.05 13.47
N PRO A 61 -2.05 0.60 12.48
CA PRO A 61 -3.47 0.34 12.67
C PRO A 61 -3.73 -0.63 13.83
N SER A 62 -4.83 -0.41 14.55
CA SER A 62 -5.26 -1.28 15.63
C SER A 62 -5.89 -2.58 15.12
N LYS A 63 -6.13 -3.53 16.03
CA LYS A 63 -6.86 -4.76 15.73
C LYS A 63 -8.28 -4.45 15.25
N GLU A 64 -8.92 -3.44 15.83
CA GLU A 64 -10.27 -2.99 15.47
C GLU A 64 -10.30 -2.46 14.04
N THR A 65 -9.27 -1.68 13.64
CA THR A 65 -9.13 -1.17 12.26
C THR A 65 -8.99 -2.34 11.27
N PHE A 66 -8.11 -3.33 11.55
CA PHE A 66 -8.01 -4.51 10.70
C PHE A 66 -9.32 -5.30 10.64
N SER A 67 -9.99 -5.48 11.79
CA SER A 67 -11.29 -6.15 11.84
C SER A 67 -12.35 -5.42 11.03
N LEU A 68 -12.33 -4.07 11.05
CA LEU A 68 -13.24 -3.24 10.27
C LEU A 68 -12.99 -3.42 8.77
N ILE A 69 -11.77 -3.14 8.28
CA ILE A 69 -11.50 -3.13 6.82
C ILE A 69 -11.64 -4.52 6.18
N LEU A 70 -11.31 -5.59 6.92
CA LEU A 70 -11.45 -6.96 6.44
C LEU A 70 -12.91 -7.41 6.24
N GLN A 71 -13.89 -6.74 6.85
CA GLN A 71 -15.31 -7.05 6.62
C GLN A 71 -15.78 -6.63 5.23
N TYR A 72 -15.15 -5.64 4.62
CA TYR A 72 -15.51 -5.08 3.31
C TYR A 72 -14.83 -5.76 2.13
N CYS A 73 -14.15 -6.89 2.35
CA CYS A 73 -13.49 -7.63 1.29
C CYS A 73 -13.70 -9.14 1.40
N THR A 74 -13.50 -9.84 0.30
CA THR A 74 -13.52 -11.32 0.25
C THR A 74 -12.10 -11.86 0.45
N GLU A 75 -11.14 -11.28 -0.23
CA GLU A 75 -9.72 -11.63 -0.18
C GLU A 75 -8.90 -10.40 0.24
N ALA A 76 -7.71 -10.61 0.81
CA ALA A 76 -6.88 -9.53 1.28
C ALA A 76 -5.39 -9.77 1.02
N ILE A 77 -4.70 -8.71 0.59
CA ILE A 77 -3.24 -8.62 0.49
C ILE A 77 -2.83 -7.35 1.23
N ILE A 78 -2.04 -7.50 2.29
CA ILE A 78 -1.66 -6.43 3.21
C ILE A 78 -0.14 -6.33 3.25
N TRP A 79 0.42 -5.27 2.69
CA TRP A 79 1.85 -4.99 2.74
C TRP A 79 2.30 -4.70 4.17
N GLY A 80 3.56 -5.00 4.46
CA GLY A 80 4.08 -4.89 5.83
C GLY A 80 3.56 -5.96 6.78
N GLY A 81 3.10 -7.12 6.28
CA GLY A 81 2.51 -8.18 7.08
C GLY A 81 3.38 -8.65 8.26
N ASN A 82 4.71 -8.48 8.16
CA ASN A 82 5.64 -8.75 9.26
C ASN A 82 5.50 -7.77 10.44
N TYR A 83 4.99 -6.54 10.22
CA TYR A 83 4.69 -5.57 11.30
C TYR A 83 3.34 -5.83 11.97
N PHE A 84 2.51 -6.67 11.36
CA PHE A 84 1.14 -6.97 11.78
C PHE A 84 0.94 -8.46 12.11
N ALA A 85 2.04 -9.21 12.30
CA ALA A 85 1.99 -10.66 12.53
C ALA A 85 1.22 -11.06 13.81
N ASP A 86 1.07 -10.15 14.76
CA ASP A 86 0.27 -10.31 15.97
C ASP A 86 -1.23 -9.99 15.77
N LEU A 87 -1.59 -9.35 14.65
CA LEU A 87 -2.96 -8.91 14.34
C LEU A 87 -3.61 -9.73 13.22
N LEU A 88 -2.79 -10.30 12.33
CA LEU A 88 -3.24 -11.07 11.18
C LEU A 88 -3.16 -12.57 11.46
N PRO A 89 -4.15 -13.37 11.02
CA PRO A 89 -4.10 -14.81 11.24
C PRO A 89 -2.95 -15.48 10.48
N ALA A 90 -2.45 -16.60 11.01
CA ALA A 90 -1.44 -17.40 10.32
C ALA A 90 -1.96 -17.87 8.96
N LYS A 91 -1.18 -17.62 7.92
CA LYS A 91 -1.46 -18.04 6.53
C LYS A 91 -0.19 -18.49 5.85
N ARG A 92 -0.31 -19.45 4.92
CA ARG A 92 0.81 -19.84 4.04
C ARG A 92 1.03 -18.88 2.87
N GLY A 93 0.01 -18.11 2.52
CA GLY A 93 0.03 -17.13 1.43
C GLY A 93 0.83 -15.90 1.82
N TRP A 94 1.95 -15.69 1.16
CA TRP A 94 2.79 -14.50 1.28
C TRP A 94 3.23 -14.03 -0.10
N LEU A 95 3.28 -12.72 -0.28
CA LEU A 95 3.89 -12.14 -1.45
C LEU A 95 5.16 -11.41 -1.01
N VAL A 96 6.21 -11.51 -1.82
CA VAL A 96 7.51 -10.89 -1.56
C VAL A 96 7.84 -9.99 -2.72
N TRP A 97 8.12 -8.73 -2.42
CA TRP A 97 8.79 -7.85 -3.36
C TRP A 97 10.30 -7.89 -3.10
N ASP A 98 11.06 -8.56 -3.97
CA ASP A 98 12.53 -8.49 -4.00
C ASP A 98 12.93 -7.20 -4.73
N LYS A 99 13.67 -6.32 -4.06
CA LYS A 99 14.10 -5.01 -4.57
C LYS A 99 15.36 -5.11 -5.44
N GLY A 100 15.93 -6.29 -5.61
CA GLY A 100 17.14 -6.52 -6.39
C GLY A 100 18.38 -5.81 -5.84
N GLN A 101 18.46 -5.58 -4.52
CA GLN A 101 19.49 -4.76 -3.87
C GLN A 101 20.21 -5.47 -2.71
N LYS A 102 20.51 -6.74 -2.87
CA LYS A 102 21.13 -7.57 -1.82
C LYS A 102 22.46 -7.01 -1.35
N GLY A 103 22.71 -7.11 -0.03
CA GLY A 103 23.96 -6.69 0.59
C GLY A 103 24.07 -5.18 0.88
N LEU A 104 22.99 -4.41 0.72
CA LEU A 104 22.94 -3.01 1.14
C LEU A 104 22.44 -2.92 2.60
N THR A 105 22.58 -1.75 3.22
CA THR A 105 22.07 -1.50 4.58
C THR A 105 20.55 -1.35 4.66
N MET A 106 19.87 -1.26 3.52
CA MET A 106 18.41 -1.18 3.40
C MET A 106 17.84 -2.58 3.19
N SER A 107 16.57 -2.75 3.56
CA SER A 107 15.85 -4.02 3.37
C SER A 107 15.92 -4.51 1.92
N ASP A 108 16.30 -5.77 1.73
CA ASP A 108 16.38 -6.43 0.43
C ASP A 108 15.01 -6.60 -0.24
N GLY A 109 13.94 -6.69 0.56
CA GLY A 109 12.58 -6.86 0.08
C GLY A 109 11.53 -6.37 1.07
N GLU A 110 10.28 -6.52 0.67
CA GLU A 110 9.09 -6.28 1.51
C GLU A 110 8.15 -7.48 1.43
N LEU A 111 7.41 -7.70 2.52
CA LEU A 111 6.48 -8.81 2.67
C LEU A 111 5.05 -8.30 2.67
N ALA A 112 4.17 -8.97 1.92
CA ALA A 112 2.74 -8.81 2.06
C ALA A 112 2.11 -10.11 2.57
N TRP A 113 1.33 -9.99 3.65
CA TRP A 113 0.45 -11.06 4.09
C TRP A 113 -0.69 -11.23 3.08
N CYS A 114 -1.07 -12.48 2.82
CA CYS A 114 -2.09 -12.80 1.85
C CYS A 114 -3.10 -13.77 2.46
N SER A 115 -4.40 -13.44 2.40
CA SER A 115 -5.48 -14.31 2.88
C SER A 115 -5.69 -15.53 2.00
N LEU A 116 -5.23 -15.48 0.74
CA LEU A 116 -5.38 -16.54 -0.25
C LEU A 116 -4.68 -17.82 0.21
N ASP A 117 -5.33 -18.97 -0.01
CA ASP A 117 -4.71 -20.29 0.23
C ASP A 117 -3.81 -20.68 -0.98
N LYS A 118 -2.79 -19.87 -1.23
CA LYS A 118 -1.82 -20.04 -2.31
C LYS A 118 -0.40 -20.12 -1.76
N PRO A 119 0.55 -20.75 -2.45
CA PRO A 119 1.96 -20.73 -2.05
C PRO A 119 2.52 -19.32 -2.08
N LEU A 120 3.58 -19.08 -1.30
CA LEU A 120 4.38 -17.86 -1.37
C LEU A 120 4.81 -17.58 -2.82
N ARG A 121 4.75 -16.32 -3.24
CA ARG A 121 5.19 -15.83 -4.55
C ARG A 121 6.13 -14.65 -4.38
N ILE A 122 7.09 -14.53 -5.29
CA ILE A 122 8.11 -13.48 -5.28
C ILE A 122 8.00 -12.71 -6.60
N VAL A 123 8.06 -11.40 -6.53
CA VAL A 123 8.25 -10.51 -7.69
C VAL A 123 9.54 -9.72 -7.49
N GLU A 124 10.40 -9.71 -8.50
CA GLU A 124 11.61 -8.88 -8.50
C GLU A 124 11.36 -7.61 -9.30
N VAL A 125 11.43 -6.47 -8.64
CA VAL A 125 11.32 -5.13 -9.26
C VAL A 125 12.33 -4.21 -8.61
N ASN A 126 13.30 -3.74 -9.38
CA ASN A 126 14.33 -2.84 -8.86
C ASN A 126 13.73 -1.48 -8.45
N ARG A 127 14.16 -0.94 -7.31
CA ARG A 127 13.75 0.40 -6.83
C ARG A 127 13.98 1.53 -7.84
N GLY A 128 14.89 1.36 -8.78
CA GLY A 128 15.09 2.31 -9.88
C GLY A 128 13.85 2.54 -10.74
N ALA A 129 12.86 1.64 -10.71
CA ALA A 129 11.55 1.83 -11.34
C ALA A 129 10.71 2.95 -10.69
N LEU A 130 11.09 3.42 -9.50
CA LEU A 130 10.42 4.50 -8.76
C LEU A 130 10.96 5.90 -9.09
N LYS A 131 11.59 6.11 -10.24
CA LYS A 131 12.04 7.44 -10.67
C LYS A 131 10.85 8.41 -10.70
N GLY A 132 10.96 9.52 -9.95
CA GLY A 132 9.89 10.51 -9.85
C GLY A 132 8.81 10.20 -8.79
N SER A 133 9.10 9.29 -7.84
CA SER A 133 8.21 9.00 -6.72
C SER A 133 7.75 10.29 -6.01
N VAL A 134 6.44 10.40 -5.78
CA VAL A 134 5.78 11.52 -5.11
C VAL A 134 5.50 11.24 -3.63
N HIS A 135 5.68 9.99 -3.19
CA HIS A 135 5.48 9.55 -1.80
C HIS A 135 6.68 8.73 -1.32
N PRO A 136 7.13 8.88 -0.04
CA PRO A 136 8.32 8.19 0.47
C PRO A 136 8.22 6.66 0.44
N THR A 137 7.03 6.12 0.62
CA THR A 137 6.75 4.67 0.66
C THR A 137 6.06 4.15 -0.60
N GLN A 138 6.04 4.95 -1.69
CA GLN A 138 5.38 4.55 -2.93
C GLN A 138 5.90 3.20 -3.43
N LYS A 139 4.99 2.26 -3.70
CA LYS A 139 5.33 0.99 -4.33
C LYS A 139 5.37 1.10 -5.86
N PRO A 140 6.24 0.34 -6.53
CA PRO A 140 6.23 0.26 -7.99
C PRO A 140 4.89 -0.26 -8.52
N LEU A 141 4.42 0.30 -9.62
CA LEU A 141 3.17 -0.11 -10.25
C LEU A 141 3.18 -1.61 -10.58
N GLN A 142 4.31 -2.14 -11.06
CA GLN A 142 4.49 -3.56 -11.40
C GLN A 142 4.26 -4.48 -10.18
N VAL A 143 4.64 -4.03 -8.98
CA VAL A 143 4.43 -4.79 -7.74
C VAL A 143 2.95 -4.85 -7.39
N ILE A 144 2.23 -3.74 -7.53
CA ILE A 144 0.78 -3.70 -7.30
C ILE A 144 0.02 -4.51 -8.35
N GLU A 145 0.39 -4.40 -9.63
CA GLU A 145 -0.18 -5.25 -10.69
C GLU A 145 0.06 -6.74 -10.43
N PHE A 146 1.24 -7.10 -9.91
CA PHE A 146 1.53 -8.48 -9.52
C PHE A 146 0.58 -8.97 -8.42
N CYS A 147 0.28 -8.13 -7.42
CA CYS A 147 -0.70 -8.46 -6.37
C CYS A 147 -2.10 -8.67 -6.96
N ILE A 148 -2.54 -7.75 -7.81
CA ILE A 148 -3.86 -7.81 -8.46
C ILE A 148 -4.04 -9.10 -9.26
N LYS A 149 -3.00 -9.56 -9.95
CA LYS A 149 -3.02 -10.81 -10.73
C LYS A 149 -3.14 -12.09 -9.89
N GLN A 150 -3.00 -12.00 -8.57
CA GLN A 150 -3.23 -13.16 -7.69
C GLN A 150 -4.71 -13.49 -7.51
N THR A 151 -5.61 -12.55 -7.85
CA THR A 151 -7.07 -12.67 -7.68
C THR A 151 -7.78 -12.49 -9.02
N GLU A 152 -9.00 -13.03 -9.13
CA GLU A 152 -9.83 -12.92 -10.34
C GLU A 152 -10.92 -11.84 -10.22
N GLY A 153 -11.11 -11.24 -9.05
CA GLY A 153 -12.16 -10.26 -8.79
C GLY A 153 -12.03 -8.98 -9.63
N THR A 154 -13.08 -8.19 -9.64
CA THR A 154 -13.21 -6.96 -10.44
C THR A 154 -13.14 -5.68 -9.60
N THR A 155 -13.22 -5.81 -8.28
CA THR A 155 -13.29 -4.70 -7.34
C THR A 155 -12.13 -4.74 -6.33
N ILE A 156 -11.51 -3.59 -6.08
CA ILE A 156 -10.39 -3.44 -5.14
C ILE A 156 -10.78 -2.39 -4.10
N PHE A 157 -10.46 -2.66 -2.83
CA PHE A 157 -10.54 -1.70 -1.73
C PHE A 157 -9.15 -1.38 -1.21
N ASP A 158 -8.79 -0.09 -1.16
CA ASP A 158 -7.55 0.38 -0.54
C ASP A 158 -7.85 1.53 0.43
N PRO A 159 -7.96 1.23 1.74
CA PRO A 159 -8.25 2.24 2.77
C PRO A 159 -7.05 3.14 3.13
N PHE A 160 -5.83 2.86 2.62
CA PHE A 160 -4.61 3.64 2.86
C PHE A 160 -3.93 3.96 1.53
N LEU A 161 -4.62 4.72 0.67
CA LEU A 161 -4.31 4.85 -0.75
C LEU A 161 -2.96 5.55 -1.02
N GLY A 162 -2.48 6.38 -0.08
CA GLY A 162 -1.19 7.07 -0.13
C GLY A 162 -1.01 7.90 -1.40
N SER A 163 -0.14 7.47 -2.29
CA SER A 163 0.08 8.14 -3.58
C SER A 163 -0.85 7.68 -4.71
N GLY A 164 -1.78 6.77 -4.47
CA GLY A 164 -2.73 6.29 -5.46
C GLY A 164 -2.21 5.23 -6.43
N THR A 165 -1.12 4.54 -6.11
CA THR A 165 -0.59 3.50 -7.02
C THR A 165 -1.59 2.37 -7.24
N THR A 166 -2.36 2.01 -6.21
CA THR A 166 -3.42 0.99 -6.30
C THR A 166 -4.53 1.45 -7.25
N LEU A 167 -4.93 2.73 -7.22
CA LEU A 167 -5.93 3.27 -8.14
C LEU A 167 -5.48 3.18 -9.61
N ILE A 168 -4.23 3.57 -9.89
CA ILE A 168 -3.64 3.50 -11.24
C ILE A 168 -3.54 2.04 -11.70
N ALA A 169 -3.12 1.12 -10.81
CA ALA A 169 -3.05 -0.31 -11.14
C ALA A 169 -4.44 -0.90 -11.41
N ALA A 170 -5.46 -0.48 -10.66
CA ALA A 170 -6.84 -0.88 -10.88
C ALA A 170 -7.35 -0.42 -12.26
N GLU A 171 -7.14 0.86 -12.61
CA GLU A 171 -7.47 1.41 -13.93
C GLU A 171 -6.81 0.60 -15.06
N LYS A 172 -5.50 0.39 -14.95
CA LYS A 172 -4.74 -0.38 -15.94
C LYS A 172 -5.20 -1.83 -16.08
N THR A 173 -5.69 -2.43 -15.02
CA THR A 173 -6.20 -3.81 -15.00
C THR A 173 -7.73 -3.89 -15.19
N LYS A 174 -8.39 -2.76 -15.49
CA LYS A 174 -9.84 -2.63 -15.70
C LYS A 174 -10.65 -3.12 -14.50
N ARG A 175 -10.20 -2.78 -13.28
CA ARG A 175 -10.91 -3.06 -12.03
C ARG A 175 -11.39 -1.76 -11.39
N LYS A 176 -12.56 -1.79 -10.74
CA LYS A 176 -13.08 -0.69 -9.93
C LYS A 176 -12.28 -0.61 -8.63
N CYS A 177 -11.88 0.60 -8.22
CA CYS A 177 -11.14 0.82 -6.98
C CYS A 177 -11.94 1.72 -6.04
N PHE A 178 -12.18 1.24 -4.83
CA PHE A 178 -12.66 2.04 -3.70
C PHE A 178 -11.42 2.46 -2.90
N GLY A 179 -11.05 3.72 -2.98
CA GLY A 179 -9.84 4.22 -2.33
C GLY A 179 -10.11 5.31 -1.31
N MET A 180 -9.41 5.25 -0.17
CA MET A 180 -9.47 6.29 0.86
C MET A 180 -8.08 6.79 1.20
N GLU A 181 -7.97 8.10 1.40
CA GLU A 181 -6.75 8.78 1.82
C GLU A 181 -7.09 9.83 2.87
N LEU A 182 -6.31 9.89 3.94
CA LEU A 182 -6.53 10.79 5.06
C LEU A 182 -6.13 12.23 4.74
N ASP A 183 -4.99 12.42 4.05
CA ASP A 183 -4.43 13.74 3.77
C ASP A 183 -5.05 14.35 2.51
N PRO A 184 -5.77 15.50 2.61
CA PRO A 184 -6.37 16.15 1.45
C PRO A 184 -5.34 16.49 0.34
N LYS A 185 -4.09 16.84 0.71
CA LYS A 185 -3.05 17.15 -0.28
C LYS A 185 -2.65 15.90 -1.08
N TYR A 186 -2.63 14.72 -0.44
CA TYR A 186 -2.41 13.48 -1.18
C TYR A 186 -3.63 13.09 -2.01
N CYS A 187 -4.84 13.42 -1.59
CA CYS A 187 -6.03 13.24 -2.44
C CYS A 187 -5.89 14.02 -3.77
N ASP A 188 -5.42 15.27 -3.73
CA ASP A 188 -5.15 16.07 -4.94
C ASP A 188 -4.05 15.43 -5.81
N VAL A 189 -2.99 14.92 -5.19
CA VAL A 189 -1.91 14.19 -5.89
C VAL A 189 -2.44 12.93 -6.56
N ILE A 190 -3.33 12.18 -5.91
CA ILE A 190 -3.93 10.96 -6.45
C ILE A 190 -4.76 11.28 -7.69
N VAL A 191 -5.65 12.29 -7.60
CA VAL A 191 -6.51 12.71 -8.73
C VAL A 191 -5.64 13.13 -9.91
N LYS A 192 -4.66 14.03 -9.67
CA LYS A 192 -3.77 14.48 -10.73
C LYS A 192 -3.00 13.33 -11.38
N ARG A 193 -2.48 12.38 -10.60
CA ARG A 193 -1.76 11.22 -11.14
C ARG A 193 -2.65 10.30 -11.96
N TRP A 194 -3.90 10.18 -11.58
CA TRP A 194 -4.88 9.40 -12.33
C TRP A 194 -5.27 10.09 -13.64
N GLU A 195 -5.46 11.42 -13.62
CA GLU A 195 -5.74 12.22 -14.82
C GLU A 195 -4.56 12.23 -15.81
N ASP A 196 -3.32 12.19 -15.30
CA ASP A 196 -2.10 12.18 -16.13
C ASP A 196 -1.78 10.77 -16.68
N PHE A 197 -2.49 9.70 -16.25
CA PHE A 197 -2.32 8.30 -16.68
C PHE A 197 -3.18 7.97 -17.89
#